data_b96fadcecf180fe32995359849158a91
#
_entry.id   b96fadcecf180fe32995359849158a91
#
_cell.length_a   1.000
_cell.length_b   1.000
_cell.length_c   1.000
_cell.angle_alpha   90.00
_cell.angle_beta   90.00
_cell.angle_gamma   90.00
#
_symmetry.space_group_name_H-M   'P 1'
#
loop_
_entity.id
_entity.type
_entity.pdbx_description
1 polymer ?
#
loop_
_entity_poly.entity_id
_entity_poly.type
_entity_poly.pdbx_seq_one_letter_code
_entity_poly.pdbx_strand_id
1 'polypeptide(L)'
;CLPDFTQLESGAIINALKNGGLISGATHHDAYLTGDAFIELLSFLGCAPNICLTPANGDNFCHVIIRSAPGNILCLGHTATATPRCPHCKHKMIHWQQTENWQLGETVCTCSHCNTATAMQNLNWKQECAYGRMAVDIINIHPFEAVPSESLLTILQTATNVEWNYCYDEKKK
;
A
#
# COMPACT_ATOMS: atom_id res chain seq x y z
N CYS A 1 3.28 2.22 5.05
CA CYS A 1 4.49 1.37 5.07
C CYS A 1 5.33 1.67 6.29
N LEU A 2 5.86 0.68 6.98
CA LEU A 2 6.47 0.82 8.30
C LEU A 2 7.95 0.45 8.33
N PRO A 3 8.79 1.14 9.15
CA PRO A 3 10.23 0.94 9.17
C PRO A 3 10.72 -0.32 9.89
N ASP A 4 10.08 -0.80 10.96
CA ASP A 4 10.54 -1.97 11.74
C ASP A 4 9.39 -2.78 12.32
N PHE A 5 9.18 -4.04 11.84
CA PHE A 5 8.16 -4.93 12.36
C PHE A 5 8.65 -6.36 12.62
N THR A 6 8.29 -6.91 13.77
CA THR A 6 8.44 -8.31 14.14
C THR A 6 7.14 -9.06 13.86
N GLN A 7 7.19 -10.40 13.84
CA GLN A 7 6.02 -11.24 13.57
C GLN A 7 4.88 -11.06 14.60
N LEU A 8 5.22 -10.57 15.81
CA LEU A 8 4.25 -10.27 16.86
C LEU A 8 3.32 -9.10 16.48
N GLU A 9 3.80 -8.18 15.68
CA GLU A 9 3.10 -6.96 15.26
C GLU A 9 2.09 -7.22 14.15
N SER A 10 2.30 -8.24 13.32
CA SER A 10 1.29 -8.69 12.35
C SER A 10 -0.01 -9.10 13.03
N GLY A 11 0.06 -9.79 14.18
CA GLY A 11 -1.10 -10.16 14.97
C GLY A 11 -1.88 -8.96 15.52
N ALA A 12 -1.19 -7.91 15.95
CA ALA A 12 -1.82 -6.68 16.43
C ALA A 12 -2.60 -5.98 15.30
N ILE A 13 -2.02 -5.92 14.11
CA ILE A 13 -2.70 -5.34 12.94
C ILE A 13 -3.92 -6.17 12.54
N ILE A 14 -3.79 -7.50 12.46
CA ILE A 14 -4.92 -8.38 12.14
C ILE A 14 -6.07 -8.17 13.14
N ASN A 15 -5.76 -8.10 14.43
CA ASN A 15 -6.76 -7.85 15.46
C ASN A 15 -7.39 -6.46 15.34
N ALA A 16 -6.60 -5.43 15.07
CA ALA A 16 -7.10 -4.07 14.87
C ALA A 16 -8.03 -3.98 13.65
N LEU A 17 -7.67 -4.60 12.54
CA LEU A 17 -8.48 -4.63 11.33
C LEU A 17 -9.77 -5.45 11.51
N LYS A 18 -9.73 -6.55 12.27
CA LYS A 18 -10.93 -7.30 12.66
C LYS A 18 -11.85 -6.48 13.55
N ASN A 19 -11.31 -5.88 14.60
CA ASN A 19 -12.08 -5.07 15.55
C ASN A 19 -12.65 -3.81 14.87
N GLY A 20 -11.91 -3.23 13.91
CA GLY A 20 -12.36 -2.11 13.10
C GLY A 20 -13.36 -2.49 12.01
N GLY A 21 -13.59 -3.78 11.78
CA GLY A 21 -14.55 -4.26 10.79
C GLY A 21 -14.08 -4.19 9.34
N LEU A 22 -12.79 -3.99 9.08
CA LEU A 22 -12.25 -4.07 7.71
C LEU A 22 -12.23 -5.51 7.21
N ILE A 23 -11.85 -6.44 8.08
CA ILE A 23 -11.74 -7.87 7.77
C ILE A 23 -12.58 -8.70 8.74
N SER A 24 -13.01 -9.87 8.26
CA SER A 24 -13.75 -10.86 9.06
C SER A 24 -12.96 -12.16 9.21
N GLY A 25 -13.41 -13.24 8.61
CA GLY A 25 -12.76 -14.55 8.65
C GLY A 25 -11.55 -14.66 7.73
N ALA A 26 -10.61 -15.53 8.07
CA ALA A 26 -9.54 -15.90 7.16
C ALA A 26 -10.09 -16.78 6.03
N THR A 27 -9.55 -16.60 4.83
CA THR A 27 -9.75 -17.48 3.69
C THR A 27 -8.52 -18.37 3.50
N HIS A 28 -8.40 -19.00 2.35
CA HIS A 28 -7.18 -19.70 1.96
C HIS A 28 -6.06 -18.69 1.61
N HIS A 29 -4.78 -19.06 1.81
CA HIS A 29 -3.60 -18.31 1.40
C HIS A 29 -3.42 -16.91 2.05
N ASP A 30 -3.52 -16.83 3.37
CA ASP A 30 -3.29 -15.60 4.16
C ASP A 30 -4.18 -14.40 3.76
N ALA A 31 -5.29 -14.66 3.09
CA ALA A 31 -6.29 -13.68 2.74
C ALA A 31 -7.44 -13.67 3.76
N TYR A 32 -8.11 -12.52 3.86
CA TYR A 32 -9.24 -12.28 4.74
C TYR A 32 -10.45 -11.82 3.93
N LEU A 33 -11.64 -12.32 4.30
CA LEU A 33 -12.88 -11.77 3.82
C LEU A 33 -13.07 -10.34 4.33
N THR A 34 -13.82 -9.55 3.58
CA THR A 34 -14.24 -8.21 4.02
C THR A 34 -15.10 -8.29 5.27
N GLY A 35 -14.94 -7.33 6.17
CA GLY A 35 -15.76 -7.17 7.37
C GLY A 35 -16.94 -6.23 7.15
N ASP A 36 -17.75 -6.06 8.19
CA ASP A 36 -19.00 -5.31 8.12
C ASP A 36 -18.80 -3.82 7.83
N ALA A 37 -17.68 -3.23 8.28
CA ALA A 37 -17.36 -1.83 8.04
C ALA A 37 -16.45 -1.62 6.80
N PHE A 38 -16.22 -2.64 5.97
CA PHE A 38 -15.31 -2.56 4.84
C PHE A 38 -15.63 -1.37 3.91
N ILE A 39 -16.90 -1.20 3.55
CA ILE A 39 -17.34 -0.10 2.66
C ILE A 39 -17.18 1.27 3.32
N GLU A 40 -17.41 1.38 4.62
CA GLU A 40 -17.32 2.64 5.37
C GLU A 40 -15.85 3.07 5.61
N LEU A 41 -14.95 2.09 5.64
CA LEU A 41 -13.52 2.32 5.81
C LEU A 41 -12.80 2.67 4.51
N LEU A 42 -13.49 2.68 3.38
CA LEU A 42 -13.01 3.10 2.08
C LEU A 42 -13.86 4.26 1.54
N SER A 43 -13.20 5.28 1.02
CA SER A 43 -13.85 6.38 0.31
C SER A 43 -13.79 6.10 -1.19
N PHE A 44 -14.95 5.82 -1.79
CA PHE A 44 -15.06 5.58 -3.22
C PHE A 44 -15.15 6.89 -4.00
N LEU A 45 -14.34 7.01 -5.06
CA LEU A 45 -14.22 8.24 -5.85
C LEU A 45 -15.19 8.29 -7.04
N GLY A 46 -15.90 7.19 -7.32
CA GLY A 46 -16.84 7.06 -8.43
C GLY A 46 -18.29 6.85 -7.99
N CYS A 47 -19.25 7.06 -8.90
CA CYS A 47 -20.68 6.99 -8.59
C CYS A 47 -21.25 5.56 -8.42
N ALA A 48 -20.56 4.54 -8.93
CA ALA A 48 -21.02 3.15 -8.85
C ALA A 48 -19.82 2.18 -8.95
N PRO A 49 -19.09 1.96 -7.83
CA PRO A 49 -17.99 1.00 -7.84
C PRO A 49 -18.53 -0.41 -8.10
N ASN A 50 -17.89 -1.13 -9.02
CA ASN A 50 -18.21 -2.53 -9.29
C ASN A 50 -17.54 -3.43 -8.25
N ILE A 51 -18.18 -3.59 -7.08
CA ILE A 51 -17.63 -4.29 -5.93
C ILE A 51 -18.41 -5.59 -5.69
N CYS A 52 -17.72 -6.71 -5.64
CA CYS A 52 -18.23 -7.99 -5.19
C CYS A 52 -17.62 -8.32 -3.83
N LEU A 53 -18.43 -8.38 -2.77
CA LEU A 53 -17.96 -8.66 -1.40
C LEU A 53 -18.08 -10.13 -1.01
N THR A 54 -18.89 -10.91 -1.73
CA THR A 54 -19.12 -12.33 -1.44
C THR A 54 -18.30 -13.21 -2.36
N PRO A 55 -17.66 -14.27 -1.84
CA PRO A 55 -17.05 -15.29 -2.67
C PRO A 55 -18.14 -16.00 -3.48
N ALA A 56 -18.44 -15.49 -4.66
CA ALA A 56 -19.21 -16.21 -5.66
C ALA A 56 -18.21 -16.94 -6.57
N ASN A 57 -18.54 -18.10 -7.08
CA ASN A 57 -17.75 -18.98 -7.94
C ASN A 57 -16.52 -18.36 -8.63
N GLY A 58 -15.41 -18.26 -7.93
CA GLY A 58 -14.14 -17.75 -8.44
C GLY A 58 -13.51 -16.64 -7.58
N ASP A 59 -12.28 -16.23 -7.92
CA ASP A 59 -11.46 -15.28 -7.12
C ASP A 59 -11.81 -13.79 -7.36
N ASN A 60 -12.90 -13.48 -8.03
CA ASN A 60 -13.29 -12.10 -8.40
C ASN A 60 -14.12 -11.38 -7.31
N PHE A 61 -13.79 -11.58 -6.05
CA PHE A 61 -14.41 -10.83 -4.94
C PHE A 61 -13.37 -9.99 -4.20
N CYS A 62 -13.83 -8.92 -3.56
CA CYS A 62 -12.96 -8.09 -2.75
C CYS A 62 -12.51 -8.85 -1.50
N HIS A 63 -11.22 -8.85 -1.25
CA HIS A 63 -10.62 -9.47 -0.07
C HIS A 63 -9.38 -8.70 0.33
N VAL A 64 -8.87 -8.97 1.52
CA VAL A 64 -7.71 -8.28 2.08
C VAL A 64 -6.56 -9.26 2.26
N ILE A 65 -5.37 -8.88 1.80
CA ILE A 65 -4.13 -9.63 2.03
C ILE A 65 -3.20 -8.79 2.89
N ILE A 66 -2.62 -9.40 3.91
CA ILE A 66 -1.62 -8.74 4.76
C ILE A 66 -0.26 -9.31 4.40
N ARG A 67 0.59 -8.46 3.83
CA ARG A 67 1.98 -8.82 3.49
C ARG A 67 2.93 -8.25 4.52
N SER A 68 3.89 -9.05 4.96
CA SER A 68 4.99 -8.62 5.80
C SER A 68 6.31 -9.13 5.25
N ALA A 69 7.36 -8.34 5.39
CA ALA A 69 8.73 -8.72 5.02
C ALA A 69 9.67 -8.36 6.18
N PRO A 70 9.73 -9.19 7.22
CA PRO A 70 10.61 -8.95 8.36
C PRO A 70 12.08 -8.83 7.90
N GLY A 71 12.73 -7.74 8.28
CA GLY A 71 14.11 -7.47 7.88
C GLY A 71 14.31 -6.95 6.45
N ASN A 72 13.27 -6.95 5.61
CA ASN A 72 13.32 -6.46 4.23
C ASN A 72 12.31 -5.35 3.98
N ILE A 73 12.48 -4.63 2.88
CA ILE A 73 11.53 -3.63 2.41
C ILE A 73 10.69 -4.22 1.27
N LEU A 74 9.37 -4.12 1.39
CA LEU A 74 8.45 -4.34 0.28
C LEU A 74 8.48 -3.10 -0.62
N CYS A 75 8.74 -3.30 -1.89
CA CYS A 75 8.47 -2.32 -2.91
C CYS A 75 7.06 -2.58 -3.47
N LEU A 76 6.15 -1.66 -3.20
CA LEU A 76 4.78 -1.66 -3.66
C LEU A 76 4.70 -0.71 -4.85
N GLY A 77 4.67 -1.24 -6.04
CA GLY A 77 4.70 -0.48 -7.28
C GLY A 77 5.40 -1.27 -8.38
N HIS A 78 5.10 -0.93 -9.61
CA HIS A 78 5.54 -1.66 -10.77
C HIS A 78 6.59 -0.88 -11.57
N THR A 79 7.40 -1.57 -12.39
CA THR A 79 8.36 -0.94 -13.31
C THR A 79 7.73 0.02 -14.32
N ALA A 80 6.40 -0.04 -14.51
CA ALA A 80 5.62 0.89 -15.32
C ALA A 80 5.01 2.05 -14.51
N THR A 81 5.35 2.15 -13.23
CA THR A 81 4.95 3.24 -12.34
C THR A 81 5.33 4.60 -12.90
N ALA A 82 4.53 5.61 -12.63
CA ALA A 82 4.80 6.97 -13.07
C ALA A 82 6.16 7.47 -12.58
N THR A 83 6.77 8.32 -13.38
CA THR A 83 8.04 8.94 -13.03
C THR A 83 7.91 9.76 -11.75
N PRO A 84 8.66 9.43 -10.69
CA PRO A 84 8.60 10.15 -9.42
C PRO A 84 9.14 11.57 -9.57
N ARG A 85 8.85 12.40 -8.56
CA ARG A 85 9.36 13.76 -8.49
C ARG A 85 10.30 13.94 -7.30
N CYS A 86 11.31 14.77 -7.49
CA CYS A 86 12.16 15.24 -6.41
C CYS A 86 11.31 15.93 -5.34
N PRO A 87 11.43 15.59 -4.05
CA PRO A 87 10.65 16.23 -2.99
C PRO A 87 11.02 17.71 -2.81
N HIS A 88 12.25 18.09 -3.15
CA HIS A 88 12.77 19.46 -2.96
C HIS A 88 12.34 20.41 -4.09
N CYS A 89 12.65 20.08 -5.35
CA CYS A 89 12.42 20.99 -6.48
C CYS A 89 11.26 20.58 -7.39
N LYS A 90 10.58 19.46 -7.11
CA LYS A 90 9.46 18.90 -7.89
C LYS A 90 9.82 18.46 -9.31
N HIS A 91 11.10 18.52 -9.69
CA HIS A 91 11.57 18.07 -11.00
C HIS A 91 11.34 16.56 -11.18
N LYS A 92 11.01 16.10 -12.40
CA LYS A 92 10.81 14.68 -12.71
C LYS A 92 12.14 13.93 -12.69
N MET A 93 12.17 12.80 -12.04
CA MET A 93 13.35 11.93 -11.93
C MET A 93 13.35 10.89 -13.07
N ILE A 94 13.53 11.34 -14.31
CA ILE A 94 13.33 10.52 -15.53
C ILE A 94 14.24 9.31 -15.64
N HIS A 95 15.39 9.29 -14.96
CA HIS A 95 16.36 8.17 -14.99
C HIS A 95 16.31 7.30 -13.73
N TRP A 96 15.25 7.39 -12.93
CA TRP A 96 15.14 6.67 -11.66
C TRP A 96 15.29 5.14 -11.80
N GLN A 97 14.81 4.57 -12.92
CA GLN A 97 14.89 3.13 -13.19
C GLN A 97 16.33 2.62 -13.45
N GLN A 98 17.24 3.54 -13.79
CA GLN A 98 18.64 3.23 -13.96
C GLN A 98 19.40 3.15 -12.62
N THR A 99 18.76 3.58 -11.54
CA THR A 99 19.31 3.46 -10.19
C THR A 99 19.32 1.99 -9.80
N GLU A 100 20.50 1.43 -9.63
CA GLU A 100 20.68 0.03 -9.24
C GLU A 100 19.99 -0.24 -7.90
N ASN A 101 19.30 -1.38 -7.78
CA ASN A 101 18.58 -1.78 -6.55
C ASN A 101 17.54 -0.76 -6.06
N TRP A 102 16.90 -0.03 -6.96
CA TRP A 102 15.88 0.96 -6.60
C TRP A 102 14.72 0.36 -5.76
N GLN A 103 14.45 -0.94 -5.89
CA GLN A 103 13.42 -1.66 -5.14
C GLN A 103 13.72 -1.72 -3.63
N LEU A 104 14.96 -1.51 -3.21
CA LEU A 104 15.34 -1.54 -1.80
C LEU A 104 14.87 -0.29 -1.02
N GLY A 105 14.35 0.73 -1.69
CA GLY A 105 13.83 1.93 -1.05
C GLY A 105 14.86 2.85 -0.43
N GLU A 106 15.87 2.31 0.22
CA GLU A 106 16.98 3.04 0.86
C GLU A 106 18.04 3.52 -0.15
N THR A 107 18.06 2.93 -1.34
CA THR A 107 18.97 3.34 -2.41
C THR A 107 18.79 4.81 -2.75
N VAL A 108 19.90 5.53 -2.85
CA VAL A 108 19.91 6.97 -3.05
C VAL A 108 20.05 7.29 -4.54
N CYS A 109 19.23 8.21 -5.02
CA CYS A 109 19.38 8.82 -6.34
C CYS A 109 19.57 10.34 -6.21
N THR A 110 20.28 10.93 -7.17
CA THR A 110 20.57 12.37 -7.20
C THR A 110 19.69 13.07 -8.23
N CYS A 111 19.04 14.13 -7.81
CA CYS A 111 18.22 14.94 -8.71
C CYS A 111 19.14 15.71 -9.69
N SER A 112 18.93 15.55 -10.99
CA SER A 112 19.72 16.24 -12.02
C SER A 112 19.48 17.78 -12.08
N HIS A 113 18.42 18.26 -11.43
CA HIS A 113 18.08 19.69 -11.45
C HIS A 113 18.62 20.44 -10.23
N CYS A 114 18.50 19.88 -9.01
CA CYS A 114 18.92 20.57 -7.78
C CYS A 114 20.08 19.89 -7.07
N ASN A 115 20.63 18.81 -7.64
CA ASN A 115 21.72 18.00 -7.10
C ASN A 115 21.49 17.42 -5.69
N THR A 116 20.23 17.42 -5.21
CA THR A 116 19.90 16.82 -3.92
C THR A 116 19.86 15.32 -4.05
N ALA A 117 20.57 14.63 -3.16
CA ALA A 117 20.54 13.18 -3.00
C ALA A 117 19.32 12.80 -2.13
N THR A 118 18.55 11.82 -2.57
CA THR A 118 17.30 11.41 -1.91
C THR A 118 17.13 9.90 -2.01
N ALA A 119 16.77 9.23 -0.92
CA ALA A 119 16.43 7.81 -0.96
C ALA A 119 15.17 7.59 -1.80
N MET A 120 15.10 6.46 -2.52
CA MET A 120 14.00 6.11 -3.41
C MET A 120 12.64 6.15 -2.69
N GLN A 121 12.57 5.67 -1.45
CA GLN A 121 11.36 5.69 -0.63
C GLN A 121 10.84 7.10 -0.32
N ASN A 122 11.71 8.12 -0.37
CA ASN A 122 11.37 9.51 -0.06
C ASN A 122 11.04 10.35 -1.31
N LEU A 123 11.10 9.76 -2.50
CA LEU A 123 10.64 10.41 -3.72
C LEU A 123 9.11 10.58 -3.71
N ASN A 124 8.62 11.61 -4.39
CA ASN A 124 7.18 11.77 -4.59
C ASN A 124 6.69 10.89 -5.74
N TRP A 125 6.15 9.73 -5.41
CA TRP A 125 5.64 8.71 -6.32
C TRP A 125 4.18 8.91 -6.72
N LYS A 126 3.51 9.94 -6.23
CA LYS A 126 2.10 10.23 -6.54
C LYS A 126 1.15 9.06 -6.27
N GLN A 127 1.40 8.31 -5.22
CA GLN A 127 0.61 7.13 -4.84
C GLN A 127 0.68 5.94 -5.83
N GLU A 128 1.65 5.91 -6.73
CA GLU A 128 1.85 4.79 -7.66
C GLU A 128 2.99 3.85 -7.22
N CYS A 129 3.71 4.20 -6.18
CA CYS A 129 4.71 3.37 -5.54
C CYS A 129 4.84 3.75 -4.06
N ALA A 130 5.10 2.76 -3.22
CA ALA A 130 5.41 2.94 -1.82
C ALA A 130 6.44 1.89 -1.38
N TYR A 131 7.08 2.15 -0.25
CA TYR A 131 8.03 1.24 0.36
C TYR A 131 7.68 1.03 1.81
N GLY A 132 7.83 -0.20 2.31
CA GLY A 132 7.57 -0.50 3.70
C GLY A 132 7.81 -1.96 4.03
N ARG A 133 7.77 -2.31 5.31
CA ARG A 133 7.98 -3.69 5.77
C ARG A 133 6.68 -4.46 5.91
N MET A 134 5.55 -3.75 5.80
CA MET A 134 4.21 -4.32 5.84
C MET A 134 3.27 -3.58 4.91
N ALA A 135 2.33 -4.32 4.33
CA ALA A 135 1.27 -3.78 3.50
C ALA A 135 -0.07 -4.49 3.82
N VAL A 136 -1.15 -3.73 3.72
CA VAL A 136 -2.51 -4.22 3.74
C VAL A 136 -3.07 -3.97 2.34
N ASP A 137 -3.18 -5.03 1.55
CA ASP A 137 -3.65 -4.96 0.18
C ASP A 137 -5.15 -5.19 0.14
N ILE A 138 -5.85 -4.32 -0.53
CA ILE A 138 -7.27 -4.48 -0.84
C ILE A 138 -7.37 -4.92 -2.30
N ILE A 139 -7.81 -6.13 -2.49
CA ILE A 139 -7.81 -6.81 -3.79
C ILE A 139 -9.17 -6.69 -4.47
N ASN A 140 -9.17 -6.62 -5.81
CA ASN A 140 -10.36 -6.51 -6.67
C ASN A 140 -11.17 -5.21 -6.51
N ILE A 141 -10.47 -4.13 -6.15
CA ILE A 141 -10.92 -2.75 -6.39
C ILE A 141 -9.99 -2.17 -7.46
N HIS A 142 -10.54 -1.52 -8.47
CA HIS A 142 -9.72 -0.91 -9.51
C HIS A 142 -8.86 0.24 -8.96
N PRO A 143 -7.63 0.42 -9.45
CA PRO A 143 -6.81 1.56 -9.09
C PRO A 143 -7.58 2.87 -9.29
N PHE A 144 -7.40 3.82 -8.38
CA PHE A 144 -8.06 5.13 -8.37
C PHE A 144 -9.59 5.12 -8.15
N GLU A 145 -10.22 3.97 -7.88
CA GLU A 145 -11.65 3.92 -7.54
C GLU A 145 -11.92 4.10 -6.04
N ALA A 146 -10.96 3.79 -5.19
CA ALA A 146 -11.10 3.95 -3.75
C ALA A 146 -9.81 4.44 -3.09
N VAL A 147 -9.97 5.12 -1.96
CA VAL A 147 -8.87 5.50 -1.06
C VAL A 147 -9.21 5.05 0.36
N PRO A 148 -8.23 4.76 1.22
CA PRO A 148 -8.50 4.49 2.62
C PRO A 148 -9.10 5.72 3.29
N SER A 149 -10.14 5.53 4.11
CA SER A 149 -10.70 6.62 4.92
C SER A 149 -9.72 7.03 6.03
N GLU A 150 -9.92 8.22 6.60
CA GLU A 150 -9.16 8.66 7.78
C GLU A 150 -9.34 7.69 8.95
N SER A 151 -10.53 7.09 9.10
CA SER A 151 -10.83 6.10 10.13
C SER A 151 -9.95 4.85 9.98
N LEU A 152 -9.79 4.33 8.76
CA LEU A 152 -8.92 3.18 8.51
C LEU A 152 -7.45 3.50 8.83
N LEU A 153 -6.96 4.65 8.37
CA LEU A 153 -5.60 5.09 8.67
C LEU A 153 -5.37 5.27 10.18
N THR A 154 -6.36 5.79 10.91
CA THR A 154 -6.32 5.94 12.37
C THR A 154 -6.28 4.59 13.07
N ILE A 155 -7.05 3.59 12.64
CA ILE A 155 -7.01 2.23 13.17
C ILE A 155 -5.61 1.65 13.03
N LEU A 156 -5.02 1.75 11.85
CA LEU A 156 -3.67 1.23 11.56
C LEU A 156 -2.61 1.98 12.36
N GLN A 157 -2.68 3.32 12.40
CA GLN A 157 -1.74 4.14 13.15
C GLN A 157 -1.82 3.86 14.67
N THR A 158 -3.01 3.69 15.21
CA THR A 158 -3.20 3.37 16.62
C THR A 158 -2.62 1.99 16.98
N ALA A 159 -2.81 1.02 16.10
CA ALA A 159 -2.29 -0.34 16.31
C ALA A 159 -0.77 -0.44 16.20
N THR A 160 -0.13 0.48 15.49
CA THR A 160 1.30 0.39 15.14
C THR A 160 2.14 1.55 15.64
N ASN A 161 1.49 2.62 16.11
CA ASN A 161 2.12 3.90 16.49
C ASN A 161 2.98 4.53 15.38
N VAL A 162 2.65 4.24 14.11
CA VAL A 162 3.36 4.77 12.92
C VAL A 162 2.36 5.22 11.87
N GLU A 163 2.71 6.29 11.15
CA GLU A 163 1.90 6.83 10.05
C GLU A 163 1.84 5.85 8.88
N TRP A 164 0.64 5.60 8.36
CA TRP A 164 0.38 4.78 7.20
C TRP A 164 0.10 5.63 5.96
N ASN A 165 0.71 5.24 4.86
CA ASN A 165 0.47 5.81 3.54
C ASN A 165 -0.14 4.74 2.62
N TYR A 166 -0.75 5.14 1.53
CA TYR A 166 -1.30 4.23 0.54
C TYR A 166 -0.70 4.45 -0.85
N CYS A 167 -0.75 3.43 -1.67
CA CYS A 167 -0.46 3.51 -3.09
C CYS A 167 -1.36 2.54 -3.86
N TYR A 168 -1.46 2.75 -5.16
CA TYR A 168 -2.12 1.86 -6.08
C TYR A 168 -1.07 0.91 -6.69
N ASP A 169 -1.28 -0.39 -6.54
CA ASP A 169 -0.41 -1.43 -7.09
C ASP A 169 -1.14 -2.13 -8.23
N GLU A 170 -0.93 -1.65 -9.44
CA GLU A 170 -1.52 -2.23 -10.63
C GLU A 170 -0.70 -3.44 -11.07
N LYS A 171 -1.05 -4.63 -10.60
CA LYS A 171 -0.50 -5.87 -11.15
C LYS A 171 -1.01 -6.02 -12.58
N LYS A 172 -0.17 -5.74 -13.57
CA LYS A 172 -0.46 -6.15 -14.94
C LYS A 172 -0.59 -7.67 -14.97
N LYS A 173 -1.79 -8.14 -15.37
CA LYS A 173 -2.07 -9.54 -15.65
C LYS A 173 -1.21 -10.04 -16.80
#